data_cdbe22c9e62a80907f992329d0fa9068
#
_entry.id   cdbe22c9e62a80907f992329d0fa9068
#
_cell.length_a   1.000
_cell.length_b   1.000
_cell.length_c   1.000
_cell.angle_alpha   90.00
_cell.angle_beta   90.00
_cell.angle_gamma   90.00
#
_symmetry.space_group_name_H-M   'P 1'
#
loop_
_entity.id
_entity.type
_entity.pdbx_description
1 polymer ?
#
loop_
_entity_poly.entity_id
_entity_poly.type
_entity_poly.pdbx_seq_one_letter_code
_entity_poly.pdbx_strand_id
1 'polypeptide(L)'
;NHAGSLENAKEIIYAAKEAGADCIKLQTYTADTITIDCDNKYFYIGNGTWEGENLYSLYRKAYTPWEWQPVLKELADKIGIDIFSTPFDKTSVDFLEETGMEFYKIASFELVDIPLIEYVAQKKKPIVMSTGMGSLEEITEAVEVVKKYGCWLALLKCSSAYPAVTDGMDLNTMLDIKKRFGCTVGLSDHSMGSLGAVAAVAMGASVIEKHFCLDRKVKNPDSVFSMEPVEFKKMVQDVRAV
;
A
#
# COMPACT_ATOMS: atom_id res chain seq x y z
N ASN A 1 -7.64 -2.56 7.76
CA ASN A 1 -7.73 -4.01 7.92
C ASN A 1 -9.15 -4.43 8.31
N HIS A 2 -9.67 -5.48 7.70
CA HIS A 2 -11.05 -5.96 7.78
C HIS A 2 -11.32 -6.87 8.99
N ALA A 3 -10.33 -7.15 9.84
CA ALA A 3 -10.43 -8.00 11.03
C ALA A 3 -11.09 -9.39 10.74
N GLY A 4 -10.79 -10.00 9.59
CA GLY A 4 -11.31 -11.32 9.20
C GLY A 4 -12.79 -11.34 8.79
N SER A 5 -13.40 -10.21 8.45
CA SER A 5 -14.81 -10.12 8.07
C SER A 5 -15.00 -9.47 6.70
N LEU A 6 -15.70 -10.15 5.79
CA LEU A 6 -16.07 -9.60 4.48
C LEU A 6 -16.99 -8.36 4.63
N GLU A 7 -17.91 -8.40 5.57
CA GLU A 7 -18.81 -7.26 5.81
C GLU A 7 -18.03 -6.03 6.30
N ASN A 8 -17.05 -6.22 7.22
CA ASN A 8 -16.18 -5.13 7.61
C ASN A 8 -15.36 -4.60 6.42
N ALA A 9 -14.90 -5.47 5.51
CA ALA A 9 -14.19 -5.05 4.31
C ALA A 9 -15.08 -4.16 3.41
N LYS A 10 -16.34 -4.51 3.24
CA LYS A 10 -17.33 -3.70 2.50
C LYS A 10 -17.59 -2.36 3.19
N GLU A 11 -17.80 -2.36 4.51
CA GLU A 11 -18.00 -1.14 5.28
C GLU A 11 -16.79 -0.20 5.22
N ILE A 12 -15.56 -0.73 5.21
CA ILE A 12 -14.35 0.05 5.00
C ILE A 12 -14.38 0.76 3.65
N ILE A 13 -14.80 0.08 2.57
CA ILE A 13 -14.90 0.68 1.23
C ILE A 13 -15.95 1.81 1.21
N TYR A 14 -17.12 1.60 1.79
CA TYR A 14 -18.15 2.64 1.92
C TYR A 14 -17.62 3.85 2.71
N ALA A 15 -17.06 3.60 3.89
CA ALA A 15 -16.57 4.67 4.75
C ALA A 15 -15.42 5.46 4.11
N ALA A 16 -14.51 4.79 3.40
CA ALA A 16 -13.43 5.46 2.68
C ALA A 16 -13.97 6.33 1.54
N LYS A 17 -14.96 5.85 0.77
CA LYS A 17 -15.63 6.64 -0.25
C LYS A 17 -16.31 7.88 0.33
N GLU A 18 -17.05 7.73 1.43
CA GLU A 18 -17.70 8.85 2.12
C GLU A 18 -16.70 9.85 2.73
N ALA A 19 -15.54 9.36 3.15
CA ALA A 19 -14.44 10.18 3.63
C ALA A 19 -13.69 10.91 2.50
N GLY A 20 -14.01 10.59 1.23
CA GLY A 20 -13.47 11.28 0.05
C GLY A 20 -12.20 10.63 -0.51
N ALA A 21 -11.93 9.36 -0.22
CA ALA A 21 -10.89 8.61 -0.90
C ALA A 21 -11.20 8.48 -2.39
N ASP A 22 -10.16 8.57 -3.22
CA ASP A 22 -10.27 8.38 -4.66
C ASP A 22 -10.16 6.90 -5.03
N CYS A 23 -9.39 6.13 -4.23
CA CYS A 23 -9.10 4.74 -4.52
C CYS A 23 -8.91 3.89 -3.26
N ILE A 24 -9.21 2.60 -3.35
CA ILE A 24 -8.96 1.57 -2.34
C ILE A 24 -7.79 0.70 -2.78
N LYS A 25 -6.86 0.45 -1.86
CA LYS A 25 -5.79 -0.54 -2.07
C LYS A 25 -6.03 -1.77 -1.20
N LEU A 26 -6.06 -2.93 -1.83
CA LEU A 26 -6.02 -4.24 -1.17
C LEU A 26 -4.59 -4.79 -1.15
N GLN A 27 -4.42 -5.93 -0.50
CA GLN A 27 -3.21 -6.76 -0.54
C GLN A 27 -3.60 -8.18 -0.91
N THR A 28 -2.90 -8.77 -1.88
CA THR A 28 -3.19 -10.10 -2.42
C THR A 28 -2.02 -11.02 -2.14
N TYR A 29 -2.09 -11.73 -1.03
CA TYR A 29 -1.12 -12.76 -0.62
C TYR A 29 -1.84 -13.86 0.18
N THR A 30 -1.16 -14.97 0.36
CA THR A 30 -1.39 -15.93 1.43
C THR A 30 -0.14 -16.02 2.30
N ALA A 31 -0.20 -16.62 3.48
CA ALA A 31 1.02 -16.79 4.27
C ALA A 31 2.10 -17.57 3.50
N ASP A 32 1.69 -18.54 2.67
CA ASP A 32 2.61 -19.35 1.87
C ASP A 32 3.24 -18.60 0.68
N THR A 33 2.62 -17.52 0.20
CA THR A 33 3.14 -16.74 -0.93
C THR A 33 4.02 -15.56 -0.51
N ILE A 34 3.96 -15.15 0.77
CA ILE A 34 4.73 -14.01 1.30
C ILE A 34 5.86 -14.42 2.23
N THR A 35 5.76 -15.60 2.87
CA THR A 35 6.79 -16.13 3.78
C THR A 35 6.75 -17.66 3.79
N ILE A 36 7.51 -18.28 4.67
CA ILE A 36 7.51 -19.74 4.89
C ILE A 36 7.09 -20.05 6.32
N ASP A 37 6.48 -21.23 6.54
CA ASP A 37 6.16 -21.74 7.88
C ASP A 37 7.45 -22.21 8.57
N CYS A 38 8.04 -21.31 9.36
CA CYS A 38 9.34 -21.54 9.99
C CYS A 38 9.35 -20.99 11.41
N ASP A 39 9.78 -21.82 12.35
CA ASP A 39 9.90 -21.50 13.78
C ASP A 39 11.33 -21.07 14.18
N ASN A 40 12.09 -20.50 13.24
CA ASN A 40 13.40 -19.97 13.51
C ASN A 40 13.29 -18.52 14.02
N LYS A 41 14.22 -18.12 14.91
CA LYS A 41 14.28 -16.77 15.49
C LYS A 41 14.21 -15.61 14.47
N TYR A 42 14.64 -15.83 13.24
CA TYR A 42 14.59 -14.83 12.17
C TYR A 42 13.18 -14.57 11.63
N PHE A 43 12.23 -15.45 11.94
CA PHE A 43 10.82 -15.31 11.57
C PHE A 43 9.94 -14.75 12.69
N TYR A 44 10.55 -14.34 13.80
CA TYR A 44 9.87 -13.61 14.88
C TYR A 44 10.20 -12.14 14.81
N ILE A 45 9.17 -11.30 14.97
CA ILE A 45 9.31 -9.84 14.96
C ILE A 45 9.91 -9.41 16.29
N GLY A 46 11.08 -8.77 16.25
CA GLY A 46 11.87 -8.48 17.44
C GLY A 46 11.49 -7.20 18.17
N ASN A 47 10.69 -6.32 17.56
CA ASN A 47 10.25 -5.04 18.15
C ASN A 47 9.07 -4.43 17.40
N GLY A 48 8.46 -3.40 17.98
CA GLY A 48 7.39 -2.62 17.33
C GLY A 48 6.00 -3.20 17.55
N THR A 49 5.08 -2.84 16.67
CA THR A 49 3.63 -3.12 16.79
C THR A 49 3.31 -4.61 16.90
N TRP A 50 4.11 -5.46 16.28
CA TRP A 50 3.88 -6.91 16.22
C TRP A 50 4.96 -7.73 16.95
N GLU A 51 5.64 -7.11 17.93
CA GLU A 51 6.71 -7.77 18.70
C GLU A 51 6.27 -9.14 19.26
N GLY A 52 7.12 -10.14 19.06
CA GLY A 52 6.87 -11.51 19.51
C GLY A 52 5.98 -12.36 18.59
N GLU A 53 5.33 -11.78 17.57
CA GLU A 53 4.56 -12.55 16.59
C GLU A 53 5.50 -13.26 15.60
N ASN A 54 5.14 -14.50 15.24
CA ASN A 54 5.76 -15.21 14.13
C ASN A 54 5.16 -14.70 12.81
N LEU A 55 5.99 -14.42 11.80
CA LEU A 55 5.57 -13.85 10.52
C LEU A 55 4.48 -14.68 9.83
N TYR A 56 4.65 -16.01 9.75
CA TYR A 56 3.67 -16.86 9.09
C TYR A 56 2.31 -16.82 9.78
N SER A 57 2.31 -16.91 11.12
CA SER A 57 1.08 -16.81 11.92
C SER A 57 0.41 -15.44 11.79
N LEU A 58 1.18 -14.35 11.74
CA LEU A 58 0.67 -13.00 11.53
C LEU A 58 0.00 -12.86 10.16
N TYR A 59 0.67 -13.29 9.09
CA TYR A 59 0.12 -13.22 7.74
C TYR A 59 -1.13 -14.09 7.56
N ARG A 60 -1.19 -15.26 8.19
CA ARG A 60 -2.41 -16.09 8.22
C ARG A 60 -3.61 -15.40 8.85
N LYS A 61 -3.39 -14.52 9.83
CA LYS A 61 -4.46 -13.73 10.48
C LYS A 61 -4.83 -12.49 9.67
N ALA A 62 -3.87 -11.92 8.96
CA ALA A 62 -3.98 -10.59 8.35
C ALA A 62 -4.43 -10.60 6.88
N TYR A 63 -4.23 -11.70 6.15
CA TYR A 63 -4.50 -11.75 4.71
C TYR A 63 -5.97 -11.50 4.37
N THR A 64 -6.21 -10.97 3.19
CA THR A 64 -7.55 -10.85 2.61
C THR A 64 -7.84 -12.12 1.81
N PRO A 65 -8.86 -12.93 2.17
CA PRO A 65 -9.24 -14.09 1.37
C PRO A 65 -9.48 -13.70 -0.09
N TRP A 66 -8.85 -14.42 -1.01
CA TRP A 66 -8.85 -14.04 -2.42
C TRP A 66 -10.26 -14.05 -3.01
N GLU A 67 -11.11 -14.96 -2.58
CA GLU A 67 -12.51 -15.06 -2.99
C GLU A 67 -13.36 -13.81 -2.62
N TRP A 68 -12.87 -12.96 -1.73
CA TRP A 68 -13.54 -11.70 -1.41
C TRP A 68 -13.25 -10.60 -2.43
N GLN A 69 -12.10 -10.65 -3.09
CA GLN A 69 -11.64 -9.54 -3.93
C GLN A 69 -12.55 -9.26 -5.14
N PRO A 70 -13.10 -10.27 -5.86
CA PRO A 70 -14.10 -10.01 -6.90
C PRO A 70 -15.35 -9.31 -6.35
N VAL A 71 -15.82 -9.72 -5.15
CA VAL A 71 -16.98 -9.09 -4.49
C VAL A 71 -16.70 -7.65 -4.09
N LEU A 72 -15.49 -7.37 -3.58
CA LEU A 72 -15.06 -6.02 -3.21
C LEU A 72 -14.86 -5.14 -4.45
N LYS A 73 -14.37 -5.71 -5.55
CA LYS A 73 -14.23 -5.03 -6.85
C LYS A 73 -15.60 -4.64 -7.40
N GLU A 74 -16.56 -5.57 -7.43
CA GLU A 74 -17.94 -5.29 -7.87
C GLU A 74 -18.59 -4.19 -7.01
N LEU A 75 -18.39 -4.22 -5.70
CA LEU A 75 -18.87 -3.17 -4.81
C LEU A 75 -18.25 -1.82 -5.13
N ALA A 76 -16.91 -1.76 -5.28
CA ALA A 76 -16.19 -0.54 -5.60
C ALA A 76 -16.66 0.08 -6.92
N ASP A 77 -16.82 -0.74 -7.96
CA ASP A 77 -17.35 -0.33 -9.26
C ASP A 77 -18.76 0.25 -9.15
N LYS A 78 -19.64 -0.42 -8.38
CA LYS A 78 -21.03 -0.01 -8.16
C LYS A 78 -21.13 1.36 -7.48
N ILE A 79 -20.25 1.65 -6.53
CA ILE A 79 -20.27 2.93 -5.79
C ILE A 79 -19.37 4.00 -6.43
N GLY A 80 -18.63 3.65 -7.49
CA GLY A 80 -17.77 4.57 -8.22
C GLY A 80 -16.53 4.99 -7.45
N ILE A 81 -15.82 4.04 -6.84
CA ILE A 81 -14.47 4.25 -6.29
C ILE A 81 -13.50 3.27 -6.95
N ASP A 82 -12.32 3.76 -7.33
CA ASP A 82 -11.31 2.89 -7.90
C ASP A 82 -10.78 1.90 -6.85
N ILE A 83 -10.40 0.71 -7.30
CA ILE A 83 -9.82 -0.32 -6.45
C ILE A 83 -8.71 -1.06 -7.16
N PHE A 84 -7.62 -1.33 -6.46
CA PHE A 84 -6.47 -2.07 -6.94
C PHE A 84 -5.84 -2.88 -5.81
N SER A 85 -4.79 -3.62 -6.09
CA SER A 85 -4.15 -4.43 -5.07
C SER A 85 -2.62 -4.47 -5.21
N THR A 86 -1.97 -4.85 -4.12
CA THR A 86 -0.55 -5.20 -4.08
C THR A 86 -0.43 -6.72 -4.25
N PRO A 87 0.13 -7.23 -5.35
CA PRO A 87 0.55 -8.63 -5.45
C PRO A 87 1.88 -8.85 -4.73
N PHE A 88 2.08 -10.05 -4.18
CA PHE A 88 3.32 -10.44 -3.52
C PHE A 88 4.00 -11.64 -4.18
N ASP A 89 3.37 -12.21 -5.22
CA ASP A 89 3.91 -13.29 -6.05
C ASP A 89 3.23 -13.32 -7.42
N LYS A 90 3.70 -14.20 -8.31
CA LYS A 90 3.14 -14.30 -9.68
C LYS A 90 1.70 -14.81 -9.71
N THR A 91 1.33 -15.70 -8.79
CA THR A 91 -0.03 -16.25 -8.75
C THR A 91 -1.04 -15.18 -8.35
N SER A 92 -0.66 -14.27 -7.44
CA SER A 92 -1.48 -13.11 -7.11
C SER A 92 -1.62 -12.12 -8.26
N VAL A 93 -0.57 -11.92 -9.08
CA VAL A 93 -0.68 -11.11 -10.30
C VAL A 93 -1.68 -11.69 -11.27
N ASP A 94 -1.62 -13.01 -11.54
CA ASP A 94 -2.55 -13.67 -12.45
C ASP A 94 -3.99 -13.61 -11.94
N PHE A 95 -4.19 -13.83 -10.65
CA PHE A 95 -5.50 -13.67 -10.01
C PHE A 95 -6.05 -12.23 -10.15
N LEU A 96 -5.20 -11.21 -9.99
CA LEU A 96 -5.61 -9.80 -10.15
C LEU A 96 -5.95 -9.46 -11.61
N GLU A 97 -5.31 -10.10 -12.59
CA GLU A 97 -5.71 -9.99 -14.00
C GLU A 97 -7.10 -10.59 -14.23
N GLU A 98 -7.36 -11.78 -13.68
CA GLU A 98 -8.68 -12.43 -13.76
C GLU A 98 -9.78 -11.63 -13.08
N THR A 99 -9.44 -10.95 -11.98
CA THR A 99 -10.37 -10.07 -11.23
C THR A 99 -10.61 -8.73 -11.95
N GLY A 100 -9.84 -8.41 -12.99
CA GLY A 100 -9.98 -7.18 -13.77
C GLY A 100 -9.43 -5.94 -13.06
N MET A 101 -8.41 -6.07 -12.21
CA MET A 101 -7.73 -4.92 -11.62
C MET A 101 -6.99 -4.13 -12.70
N GLU A 102 -7.14 -2.79 -12.67
CA GLU A 102 -6.66 -1.93 -13.76
C GLU A 102 -5.23 -1.42 -13.55
N PHE A 103 -4.72 -1.47 -12.33
CA PHE A 103 -3.35 -1.06 -11.99
C PHE A 103 -2.82 -1.80 -10.76
N TYR A 104 -1.52 -1.72 -10.52
CA TYR A 104 -0.83 -2.50 -9.50
C TYR A 104 -0.11 -1.62 -8.48
N LYS A 105 0.01 -2.13 -7.26
CA LYS A 105 0.93 -1.61 -6.26
C LYS A 105 2.12 -2.55 -6.08
N ILE A 106 3.31 -2.00 -6.02
CA ILE A 106 4.51 -2.68 -5.49
C ILE A 106 4.82 -2.06 -4.13
N ALA A 107 4.79 -2.86 -3.08
CA ALA A 107 5.10 -2.38 -1.73
C ALA A 107 6.63 -2.22 -1.54
N SER A 108 7.03 -1.57 -0.46
CA SER A 108 8.45 -1.24 -0.23
C SER A 108 9.35 -2.47 -0.10
N PHE A 109 8.83 -3.55 0.50
CA PHE A 109 9.59 -4.79 0.67
C PHE A 109 9.81 -5.52 -0.66
N GLU A 110 8.89 -5.38 -1.62
CA GLU A 110 8.95 -5.99 -2.95
C GLU A 110 9.73 -5.15 -3.96
N LEU A 111 10.25 -3.98 -3.56
CA LEU A 111 11.05 -3.12 -4.43
C LEU A 111 12.27 -3.85 -5.02
N VAL A 112 12.83 -4.78 -4.27
CA VAL A 112 14.00 -5.59 -4.66
C VAL A 112 13.63 -6.91 -5.34
N ASP A 113 12.33 -7.23 -5.43
CA ASP A 113 11.87 -8.41 -6.17
C ASP A 113 11.73 -8.09 -7.67
N ILE A 114 12.85 -7.98 -8.33
CA ILE A 114 12.92 -7.67 -9.76
C ILE A 114 12.13 -8.67 -10.62
N PRO A 115 12.15 -10.00 -10.35
CA PRO A 115 11.32 -10.96 -11.07
C PRO A 115 9.80 -10.72 -10.94
N LEU A 116 9.33 -10.29 -9.77
CA LEU A 116 7.93 -9.92 -9.57
C LEU A 116 7.60 -8.62 -10.30
N ILE A 117 8.45 -7.59 -10.16
CA ILE A 117 8.27 -6.30 -10.83
C ILE A 117 8.22 -6.48 -12.36
N GLU A 118 9.12 -7.30 -12.92
CA GLU A 118 9.11 -7.59 -14.35
C GLU A 118 7.82 -8.29 -14.77
N TYR A 119 7.35 -9.26 -13.97
CA TYR A 119 6.11 -9.98 -14.26
C TYR A 119 4.88 -9.05 -14.24
N VAL A 120 4.81 -8.15 -13.27
CA VAL A 120 3.78 -7.10 -13.21
C VAL A 120 3.88 -6.16 -14.41
N ALA A 121 5.09 -5.69 -14.77
CA ALA A 121 5.29 -4.77 -15.87
C ALA A 121 4.92 -5.37 -17.25
N GLN A 122 5.05 -6.69 -17.41
CA GLN A 122 4.59 -7.41 -18.62
C GLN A 122 3.08 -7.26 -18.87
N LYS A 123 2.27 -7.01 -17.83
CA LYS A 123 0.83 -6.77 -17.96
C LYS A 123 0.51 -5.40 -18.57
N LYS A 124 1.51 -4.49 -18.70
CA LYS A 124 1.42 -3.16 -19.34
C LYS A 124 0.38 -2.24 -18.72
N LYS A 125 0.08 -2.41 -17.44
CA LYS A 125 -0.82 -1.57 -16.65
C LYS A 125 -0.03 -0.54 -15.85
N PRO A 126 -0.66 0.54 -15.35
CA PRO A 126 -0.03 1.49 -14.44
C PRO A 126 0.47 0.83 -13.16
N ILE A 127 1.60 1.33 -12.65
CA ILE A 127 2.23 0.81 -11.43
C ILE A 127 2.46 1.97 -10.45
N VAL A 128 2.01 1.77 -9.21
CA VAL A 128 2.36 2.62 -8.07
C VAL A 128 3.37 1.86 -7.22
N MET A 129 4.56 2.39 -7.00
CA MET A 129 5.65 1.68 -6.31
C MET A 129 6.15 2.50 -5.12
N SER A 130 6.19 1.89 -3.93
CA SER A 130 6.78 2.50 -2.73
C SER A 130 8.27 2.20 -2.65
N THR A 131 9.06 3.18 -2.18
CA THR A 131 10.52 3.14 -2.19
C THR A 131 11.14 3.09 -0.78
N GLY A 132 10.37 2.70 0.22
CA GLY A 132 10.86 2.59 1.60
C GLY A 132 12.00 1.57 1.71
N MET A 133 13.04 1.91 2.49
CA MET A 133 14.24 1.10 2.73
C MET A 133 15.13 0.84 1.50
N GLY A 134 14.67 1.16 0.28
CA GLY A 134 15.45 0.95 -0.93
C GLY A 134 16.60 1.94 -1.06
N SER A 135 17.76 1.45 -1.48
CA SER A 135 18.87 2.29 -1.95
C SER A 135 18.53 2.93 -3.29
N LEU A 136 19.30 3.94 -3.68
CA LEU A 136 19.12 4.58 -4.99
C LEU A 136 19.34 3.58 -6.14
N GLU A 137 20.28 2.67 -5.98
CA GLU A 137 20.60 1.63 -6.96
C GLU A 137 19.42 0.67 -7.14
N GLU A 138 18.83 0.19 -6.05
CA GLU A 138 17.68 -0.72 -6.07
C GLU A 138 16.44 -0.04 -6.68
N ILE A 139 16.18 1.23 -6.32
CA ILE A 139 15.11 2.01 -6.94
C ILE A 139 15.34 2.18 -8.43
N THR A 140 16.59 2.45 -8.84
CA THR A 140 16.95 2.63 -10.25
C THR A 140 16.70 1.34 -11.04
N GLU A 141 17.15 0.20 -10.53
CA GLU A 141 16.95 -1.11 -11.17
C GLU A 141 15.44 -1.41 -11.37
N ALA A 142 14.65 -1.23 -10.31
CA ALA A 142 13.19 -1.42 -10.37
C ALA A 142 12.52 -0.49 -11.40
N VAL A 143 12.90 0.79 -11.42
CA VAL A 143 12.37 1.77 -12.37
C VAL A 143 12.74 1.44 -13.81
N GLU A 144 13.97 0.99 -14.07
CA GLU A 144 14.43 0.60 -15.41
C GLU A 144 13.62 -0.58 -15.94
N VAL A 145 13.33 -1.57 -15.10
CA VAL A 145 12.46 -2.69 -15.47
C VAL A 145 11.07 -2.21 -15.86
N VAL A 146 10.44 -1.36 -15.06
CA VAL A 146 9.09 -0.83 -15.36
C VAL A 146 9.11 -0.01 -16.67
N LYS A 147 10.12 0.85 -16.87
CA LYS A 147 10.27 1.65 -18.09
C LYS A 147 10.49 0.82 -19.34
N LYS A 148 11.20 -0.30 -19.25
CA LYS A 148 11.43 -1.24 -20.36
C LYS A 148 10.11 -1.72 -21.00
N TYR A 149 9.06 -1.88 -20.19
CA TYR A 149 7.74 -2.30 -20.66
C TYR A 149 6.79 -1.14 -21.00
N GLY A 150 7.22 0.10 -20.79
CA GLY A 150 6.45 1.31 -21.11
C GLY A 150 5.28 1.58 -20.17
N CYS A 151 5.29 1.03 -18.97
CA CYS A 151 4.23 1.27 -17.97
C CYS A 151 4.29 2.70 -17.42
N TRP A 152 3.12 3.28 -17.17
CA TRP A 152 3.04 4.48 -16.35
C TRP A 152 3.46 4.16 -14.90
N LEU A 153 4.26 5.03 -14.30
CA LEU A 153 4.84 4.80 -12.98
C LEU A 153 4.65 6.00 -12.05
N ALA A 154 4.16 5.73 -10.84
CA ALA A 154 4.27 6.64 -9.71
C ALA A 154 5.19 6.05 -8.63
N LEU A 155 6.12 6.85 -8.12
CA LEU A 155 7.00 6.48 -7.01
C LEU A 155 6.55 7.17 -5.73
N LEU A 156 6.34 6.40 -4.66
CA LEU A 156 5.96 6.93 -3.37
C LEU A 156 7.16 6.90 -2.41
N LYS A 157 7.55 8.08 -1.91
CA LYS A 157 8.40 8.13 -0.71
C LYS A 157 7.67 7.39 0.41
N CYS A 158 8.38 6.56 1.13
CA CYS A 158 7.82 5.78 2.23
C CYS A 158 8.81 5.69 3.38
N SER A 159 8.34 5.82 4.61
CA SER A 159 9.06 5.43 5.82
C SER A 159 8.42 4.17 6.35
N SER A 160 9.13 3.02 6.25
CA SER A 160 8.60 1.69 6.59
C SER A 160 8.69 1.40 8.10
N ALA A 161 8.23 2.36 8.91
CA ALA A 161 8.01 2.23 10.34
C ALA A 161 6.50 2.34 10.64
N TYR A 162 5.97 1.57 11.58
CA TYR A 162 4.54 1.40 11.85
C TYR A 162 4.21 1.57 13.34
N PRO A 163 3.81 2.79 13.83
CA PRO A 163 3.71 4.05 13.07
C PRO A 163 5.08 4.67 12.75
N ALA A 164 5.12 5.48 11.69
CA ALA A 164 6.26 6.33 11.39
C ALA A 164 6.22 7.61 12.25
N VAL A 165 7.40 8.09 12.65
CA VAL A 165 7.52 9.39 13.30
C VAL A 165 7.61 10.50 12.27
N THR A 166 7.08 11.69 12.59
CA THR A 166 7.14 12.85 11.70
C THR A 166 8.56 13.40 11.53
N ASP A 167 9.37 13.32 12.56
CA ASP A 167 10.83 13.54 12.47
C ASP A 167 11.45 12.43 11.63
N GLY A 168 12.03 12.76 10.49
CA GLY A 168 12.61 11.75 9.58
C GLY A 168 11.69 11.31 8.45
N MET A 169 10.60 12.00 8.20
CA MET A 169 9.82 11.79 6.98
C MET A 169 10.60 12.07 5.70
N ASP A 170 11.61 12.94 5.76
CA ASP A 170 12.53 13.27 4.66
C ASP A 170 11.81 13.52 3.33
N LEU A 171 10.78 14.38 3.35
CA LEU A 171 9.93 14.65 2.17
C LEU A 171 10.72 15.22 0.97
N ASN A 172 11.90 15.81 1.20
CA ASN A 172 12.79 16.21 0.13
C ASN A 172 13.24 15.04 -0.75
N THR A 173 13.29 13.81 -0.22
CA THR A 173 13.54 12.61 -1.01
C THR A 173 12.53 12.44 -2.15
N MET A 174 11.26 12.82 -1.93
CA MET A 174 10.23 12.79 -2.97
C MET A 174 10.59 13.70 -4.16
N LEU A 175 11.12 14.90 -3.87
CA LEU A 175 11.55 15.86 -4.89
C LEU A 175 12.77 15.34 -5.66
N ASP A 176 13.72 14.69 -4.97
CA ASP A 176 14.89 14.08 -5.59
C ASP A 176 14.48 12.91 -6.51
N ILE A 177 13.57 12.04 -6.06
CA ILE A 177 12.98 10.98 -6.88
C ILE A 177 12.33 11.54 -8.14
N LYS A 178 11.52 12.60 -8.01
CA LYS A 178 10.88 13.27 -9.17
C LYS A 178 11.90 13.77 -10.17
N LYS A 179 12.95 14.43 -9.67
CA LYS A 179 14.03 14.98 -10.52
C LYS A 179 14.82 13.88 -11.24
N ARG A 180 15.14 12.78 -10.55
CA ARG A 180 15.95 11.69 -11.11
C ARG A 180 15.21 10.85 -12.14
N PHE A 181 13.98 10.47 -11.82
CA PHE A 181 13.25 9.47 -12.61
C PHE A 181 12.21 10.07 -13.57
N GLY A 182 11.86 11.36 -13.40
CA GLY A 182 10.91 12.07 -14.28
C GLY A 182 9.48 11.48 -14.23
N CYS A 183 9.10 10.86 -13.09
CA CYS A 183 7.80 10.22 -12.91
C CYS A 183 6.91 10.99 -11.92
N THR A 184 5.65 10.59 -11.84
CA THR A 184 4.73 11.03 -10.78
C THR A 184 5.28 10.61 -9.42
N VAL A 185 5.15 11.49 -8.41
CA VAL A 185 5.60 11.19 -7.05
C VAL A 185 4.50 11.38 -6.03
N GLY A 186 4.64 10.69 -4.91
CA GLY A 186 3.72 10.77 -3.80
C GLY A 186 4.33 10.29 -2.48
N LEU A 187 3.48 10.15 -1.48
CA LEU A 187 3.83 9.69 -0.14
C LEU A 187 2.99 8.46 0.24
N SER A 188 3.66 7.38 0.64
CA SER A 188 3.05 6.29 1.40
C SER A 188 3.32 6.58 2.89
N ASP A 189 2.27 7.03 3.59
CA ASP A 189 2.37 7.64 4.90
C ASP A 189 1.85 6.72 6.01
N HIS A 190 2.75 6.32 6.90
CA HIS A 190 2.47 5.52 8.09
C HIS A 190 2.51 6.34 9.39
N SER A 191 2.62 7.68 9.30
CA SER A 191 2.57 8.55 10.47
C SER A 191 1.13 8.74 10.96
N MET A 192 0.98 9.19 12.20
CA MET A 192 -0.33 9.57 12.73
C MET A 192 -0.73 10.96 12.24
N GLY A 193 -2.03 11.15 12.00
CA GLY A 193 -2.59 12.43 11.56
C GLY A 193 -2.33 12.77 10.08
N SER A 194 -2.59 14.02 9.69
CA SER A 194 -2.57 14.50 8.31
C SER A 194 -1.35 15.35 7.93
N LEU A 195 -0.47 15.64 8.88
CA LEU A 195 0.62 16.61 8.67
C LEU A 195 1.55 16.22 7.52
N GLY A 196 1.96 14.93 7.47
CA GLY A 196 2.81 14.41 6.41
C GLY A 196 2.16 14.50 5.03
N ALA A 197 0.88 14.12 4.94
CA ALA A 197 0.12 14.17 3.70
C ALA A 197 -0.02 15.61 3.17
N VAL A 198 -0.39 16.56 4.04
CA VAL A 198 -0.51 17.99 3.67
C VAL A 198 0.83 18.57 3.21
N ALA A 199 1.89 18.30 3.96
CA ALA A 199 3.24 18.77 3.60
C ALA A 199 3.70 18.16 2.26
N ALA A 200 3.48 16.87 2.04
CA ALA A 200 3.83 16.22 0.79
C ALA A 200 3.10 16.82 -0.42
N VAL A 201 1.79 17.10 -0.28
CA VAL A 201 1.01 17.74 -1.36
C VAL A 201 1.50 19.15 -1.63
N ALA A 202 1.77 19.97 -0.59
CA ALA A 202 2.37 21.30 -0.74
C ALA A 202 3.73 21.25 -1.46
N MET A 203 4.46 20.14 -1.35
CA MET A 203 5.73 19.88 -2.05
C MET A 203 5.55 19.21 -3.42
N GLY A 204 4.32 19.01 -3.89
CA GLY A 204 4.02 18.49 -5.23
C GLY A 204 3.81 16.98 -5.32
N ALA A 205 3.42 16.32 -4.22
CA ALA A 205 2.89 14.96 -4.27
C ALA A 205 1.56 14.95 -5.03
N SER A 206 1.38 13.95 -5.89
CA SER A 206 0.11 13.70 -6.61
C SER A 206 -0.63 12.48 -6.08
N VAL A 207 0.02 11.68 -5.23
CA VAL A 207 -0.54 10.47 -4.62
C VAL A 207 -0.24 10.46 -3.13
N ILE A 208 -1.27 10.25 -2.32
CA ILE A 208 -1.15 10.00 -0.88
C ILE A 208 -1.75 8.63 -0.58
N GLU A 209 -0.96 7.74 -0.01
CA GLU A 209 -1.40 6.42 0.46
C GLU A 209 -1.40 6.40 1.98
N LYS A 210 -2.49 5.92 2.58
CA LYS A 210 -2.67 5.89 4.03
C LYS A 210 -3.46 4.66 4.47
N HIS A 211 -3.07 4.02 5.56
CA HIS A 211 -3.87 2.97 6.17
C HIS A 211 -5.18 3.53 6.74
N PHE A 212 -6.26 2.77 6.58
CA PHE A 212 -7.61 3.17 6.96
C PHE A 212 -8.31 2.05 7.74
N CYS A 213 -9.04 2.39 8.79
CA CYS A 213 -9.88 1.47 9.55
C CYS A 213 -11.18 2.17 9.97
N LEU A 214 -12.20 1.40 10.34
CA LEU A 214 -13.46 1.95 10.85
C LEU A 214 -13.32 2.47 12.28
N ASP A 215 -12.64 1.71 13.14
CA ASP A 215 -12.40 2.03 14.55
C ASP A 215 -11.09 1.36 14.99
N ARG A 216 -10.14 2.14 15.48
CA ARG A 216 -8.85 1.66 16.02
C ARG A 216 -8.99 0.78 17.26
N LYS A 217 -10.13 0.83 17.96
CA LYS A 217 -10.41 -0.04 19.11
C LYS A 217 -10.64 -1.49 18.71
N VAL A 218 -11.06 -1.73 17.46
CA VAL A 218 -11.15 -3.08 16.90
C VAL A 218 -9.75 -3.57 16.58
N LYS A 219 -9.21 -4.42 17.44
CA LYS A 219 -7.84 -4.94 17.31
C LYS A 219 -7.68 -5.74 16.02
N ASN A 220 -6.78 -5.28 15.19
CA ASN A 220 -6.29 -5.98 14.00
C ASN A 220 -4.82 -5.57 13.77
N PRO A 221 -4.08 -6.22 12.88
CA PRO A 221 -2.67 -5.94 12.70
C PRO A 221 -2.33 -4.47 12.42
N ASP A 222 -3.20 -3.71 11.72
CA ASP A 222 -2.89 -2.37 11.23
C ASP A 222 -3.66 -1.25 11.96
N SER A 223 -4.55 -1.58 12.92
CA SER A 223 -5.45 -0.59 13.53
C SER A 223 -4.72 0.56 14.22
N VAL A 224 -3.59 0.28 14.87
CA VAL A 224 -2.87 1.26 15.72
C VAL A 224 -2.41 2.49 14.91
N PHE A 225 -2.00 2.32 13.67
CA PHE A 225 -1.49 3.39 12.80
C PHE A 225 -2.45 3.76 11.65
N SER A 226 -3.64 3.15 11.59
CA SER A 226 -4.67 3.48 10.58
C SER A 226 -5.42 4.75 10.94
N MET A 227 -5.86 5.50 9.95
CA MET A 227 -6.78 6.62 10.14
C MET A 227 -8.22 6.15 10.21
N GLU A 228 -9.00 6.76 11.09
CA GLU A 228 -10.45 6.60 11.17
C GLU A 228 -11.17 7.53 10.17
N PRO A 229 -12.45 7.27 9.81
CA PRO A 229 -13.15 8.00 8.76
C PRO A 229 -13.17 9.52 8.92
N VAL A 230 -13.36 10.02 10.15
CA VAL A 230 -13.41 11.46 10.42
C VAL A 230 -12.05 12.11 10.21
N GLU A 231 -10.98 11.47 10.67
CA GLU A 231 -9.60 11.94 10.48
C GLU A 231 -9.19 11.93 9.01
N PHE A 232 -9.52 10.85 8.31
CA PHE A 232 -9.23 10.70 6.88
C PHE A 232 -9.96 11.75 6.05
N LYS A 233 -11.26 11.98 6.33
CA LYS A 233 -12.05 13.03 5.67
C LYS A 233 -11.42 14.40 5.86
N LYS A 234 -10.97 14.71 7.09
CA LYS A 234 -10.27 15.97 7.37
C LYS A 234 -8.97 16.08 6.57
N MET A 235 -8.18 15.00 6.52
CA MET A 235 -6.95 14.95 5.73
C MET A 235 -7.25 15.22 4.24
N VAL A 236 -8.27 14.55 3.67
CA VAL A 236 -8.67 14.76 2.27
C VAL A 236 -9.04 16.23 2.00
N GLN A 237 -9.80 16.84 2.90
CA GLN A 237 -10.15 18.26 2.77
C GLN A 237 -8.89 19.17 2.80
N ASP A 238 -7.96 18.88 3.71
CA ASP A 238 -6.75 19.67 3.88
C ASP A 238 -5.81 19.55 2.66
N VAL A 239 -5.58 18.32 2.16
CA VAL A 239 -4.72 18.13 0.97
C VAL A 239 -5.33 18.68 -0.32
N ARG A 240 -6.64 18.79 -0.41
CA ARG A 240 -7.33 19.41 -1.56
C ARG A 240 -7.41 20.93 -1.47
N ALA A 241 -7.15 21.48 -0.30
CA ALA A 241 -7.13 22.93 -0.09
C ALA A 241 -5.75 23.56 -0.36
N VAL A 242 -4.70 22.75 -0.39
CA VAL A 242 -3.31 23.16 -0.66
C VAL A 242 -3.00 23.10 -2.14
#